data_75cb5327d1c0cc6e94fdda3f4aa68127
#
_entry.id   75cb5327d1c0cc6e94fdda3f4aa68127
#
_cell.length_a   1.000
_cell.length_b   1.000
_cell.length_c   1.000
_cell.angle_alpha   90.00
_cell.angle_beta   90.00
_cell.angle_gamma   90.00
#
_symmetry.space_group_name_H-M   'P 1'
#
loop_
_entity.id
_entity.type
_entity.pdbx_description
1 polymer ?
#
loop_
_entity_poly.entity_id
_entity_poly.type
_entity_poly.pdbx_seq_one_letter_code
_entity_poly.pdbx_strand_id
1 'polypeptide(L)'
;AGLPRLDDIALDPAAIGMGILLALAMAGVVALAVLLGSQRGSPNASLRESGRGLSAGKAQLRMRATLLVGQTALTTLLLFGAGLLTRNFVSLMSVDPGFDGSSAMRVELIRPWSQDAAVAAETARRYQALIDAFASLPGVDAAGGVNALPLTGSGAGGTFWDGSVTDLASLDAVDGLGYAEFRIATADYFRAAGMRMLSGRGFDARDRADGENV
;
A
#
# COMPACT_ATOMS: atom_id res chain seq x y z
N ALA A 1 1.08 -16.09 6.34
CA ALA A 1 1.47 -14.74 5.90
C ALA A 1 0.47 -13.75 6.49
N GLY A 2 0.79 -13.19 7.66
CA GLY A 2 0.02 -12.12 8.25
C GLY A 2 0.38 -10.83 7.53
N LEU A 3 -0.57 -10.28 6.78
CA LEU A 3 -0.42 -8.92 6.25
C LEU A 3 -0.31 -7.96 7.45
N PRO A 4 0.73 -7.11 7.52
CA PRO A 4 0.77 -6.06 8.51
C PRO A 4 -0.44 -5.14 8.25
N ARG A 5 -1.25 -4.88 9.27
CA ARG A 5 -2.46 -4.03 9.23
C ARG A 5 -3.75 -4.70 8.73
N LEU A 6 -3.95 -6.01 8.92
CA LEU A 6 -5.29 -6.58 8.73
C LEU A 6 -6.33 -5.95 9.66
N ASP A 7 -5.91 -5.48 10.83
CA ASP A 7 -6.78 -4.79 11.79
C ASP A 7 -7.16 -3.36 11.35
N ASP A 8 -6.42 -2.76 10.41
CA ASP A 8 -6.72 -1.45 9.81
C ASP A 8 -7.62 -1.54 8.56
N ILE A 9 -7.91 -2.76 8.06
CA ILE A 9 -8.88 -2.95 6.97
C ILE A 9 -10.28 -2.98 7.56
N ALA A 10 -10.69 -1.89 8.16
CA ALA A 10 -12.09 -1.66 8.50
C ALA A 10 -12.80 -1.07 7.28
N LEU A 11 -14.00 -1.57 6.99
CA LEU A 11 -14.87 -0.90 6.03
C LEU A 11 -15.11 0.52 6.56
N ASP A 12 -14.54 1.51 5.89
CA ASP A 12 -14.70 2.91 6.27
C ASP A 12 -16.18 3.31 6.12
N PRO A 13 -16.89 3.62 7.22
CA PRO A 13 -18.30 4.04 7.17
C PRO A 13 -18.49 5.26 6.26
N ALA A 14 -17.47 6.14 6.14
CA ALA A 14 -17.51 7.29 5.26
C ALA A 14 -17.49 6.88 3.79
N ALA A 15 -16.70 5.86 3.41
CA ALA A 15 -16.69 5.31 2.06
C ALA A 15 -18.02 4.66 1.69
N ILE A 16 -18.64 3.90 2.62
CA ILE A 16 -19.97 3.32 2.42
C ILE A 16 -21.01 4.42 2.29
N GLY A 17 -20.99 5.43 3.18
CA GLY A 17 -21.89 6.57 3.14
C GLY A 17 -21.80 7.34 1.83
N MET A 18 -20.59 7.58 1.32
CA MET A 18 -20.33 8.22 0.02
C MET A 18 -20.91 7.38 -1.12
N GLY A 19 -20.73 6.07 -1.11
CA GLY A 19 -21.29 5.16 -2.11
C GLY A 19 -22.82 5.20 -2.15
N ILE A 20 -23.47 5.18 -0.99
CA ILE A 20 -24.92 5.30 -0.88
C ILE A 20 -25.40 6.67 -1.38
N LEU A 21 -24.72 7.74 -1.00
CA LEU A 21 -25.06 9.10 -1.43
C LEU A 21 -24.96 9.26 -2.96
N LEU A 22 -23.91 8.72 -3.56
CA LEU A 22 -23.74 8.70 -5.02
C LEU A 22 -24.85 7.88 -5.69
N ALA A 23 -25.19 6.72 -5.17
CA ALA A 23 -26.28 5.89 -5.69
C ALA A 23 -27.64 6.62 -5.64
N LEU A 24 -27.94 7.28 -4.53
CA LEU A 24 -29.15 8.10 -4.37
C LEU A 24 -29.18 9.31 -5.30
N ALA A 25 -28.04 9.99 -5.47
CA ALA A 25 -27.91 11.11 -6.41
C ALA A 25 -28.18 10.64 -7.85
N MET A 26 -27.60 9.52 -8.27
CA MET A 26 -27.85 8.93 -9.59
C MET A 26 -29.30 8.51 -9.77
N ALA A 27 -29.91 7.88 -8.79
CA ALA A 27 -31.34 7.53 -8.80
C ALA A 27 -32.22 8.78 -8.92
N GLY A 28 -31.87 9.85 -8.20
CA GLY A 28 -32.55 11.15 -8.28
C GLY A 28 -32.45 11.79 -9.66
N VAL A 29 -31.29 11.77 -10.29
CA VAL A 29 -31.08 12.29 -11.67
C VAL A 29 -31.93 11.50 -12.67
N VAL A 30 -31.96 10.19 -12.56
CA VAL A 30 -32.77 9.32 -13.46
C VAL A 30 -34.25 9.58 -13.22
N ALA A 31 -34.72 9.64 -11.97
CA ALA A 31 -36.11 9.93 -11.64
C ALA A 31 -36.55 11.32 -12.16
N LEU A 32 -35.69 12.35 -11.99
CA LEU A 32 -35.96 13.70 -12.49
C LEU A 32 -36.03 13.71 -14.02
N ALA A 33 -35.11 13.03 -14.71
CA ALA A 33 -35.11 12.92 -16.16
C ALA A 33 -36.41 12.25 -16.69
N VAL A 34 -36.90 11.21 -16.00
CA VAL A 34 -38.17 10.55 -16.32
C VAL A 34 -39.37 11.47 -16.07
N LEU A 35 -39.41 12.18 -14.94
CA LEU A 35 -40.48 13.12 -14.60
C LEU A 35 -40.56 14.29 -15.58
N LEU A 36 -39.41 14.90 -15.92
CA LEU A 36 -39.34 15.99 -16.88
C LEU A 36 -39.69 15.52 -18.31
N GLY A 37 -39.36 14.30 -18.65
CA GLY A 37 -39.73 13.66 -19.91
C GLY A 37 -41.22 13.34 -20.00
N SER A 38 -41.87 12.97 -18.88
CA SER A 38 -43.31 12.64 -18.86
C SER A 38 -44.23 13.87 -18.86
N GLN A 39 -43.75 15.01 -18.29
CA GLN A 39 -44.54 16.27 -18.28
C GLN A 39 -44.69 16.94 -19.67
N ARG A 40 -43.86 16.59 -20.64
CA ARG A 40 -43.93 17.10 -22.00
C ARG A 40 -44.94 16.38 -22.91
N GLY A 41 -45.58 15.33 -22.42
CA GLY A 41 -46.64 14.61 -23.05
C GLY A 41 -47.98 14.88 -22.35
N SER A 42 -48.77 15.89 -22.80
CA SER A 42 -50.12 16.07 -22.32
C SER A 42 -50.97 14.86 -22.64
N PRO A 43 -51.67 14.20 -21.64
CA PRO A 43 -52.50 13.03 -21.92
C PRO A 43 -53.59 13.27 -22.94
N ASN A 44 -54.01 14.52 -23.11
CA ASN A 44 -55.02 14.90 -24.12
C ASN A 44 -54.47 15.10 -25.54
N ALA A 45 -53.15 15.23 -25.72
CA ALA A 45 -52.52 15.31 -27.03
C ALA A 45 -52.44 13.94 -27.70
N SER A 46 -52.31 12.86 -26.92
CA SER A 46 -52.20 11.49 -27.46
C SER A 46 -53.49 10.97 -28.09
N LEU A 47 -54.68 11.49 -27.68
CA LEU A 47 -55.96 11.13 -28.26
C LEU A 47 -56.35 11.95 -29.52
N ARG A 48 -55.72 13.13 -29.70
CA ARG A 48 -55.93 13.96 -30.88
C ARG A 48 -54.90 13.78 -32.01
N GLU A 49 -53.83 13.06 -31.77
CA GLU A 49 -52.69 12.96 -32.65
C GLU A 49 -52.49 11.56 -33.25
N SER A 50 -53.55 10.81 -33.42
CA SER A 50 -53.53 9.58 -34.24
C SER A 50 -53.16 9.84 -35.72
N GLY A 51 -52.81 11.07 -36.10
CA GLY A 51 -52.46 11.41 -37.49
C GLY A 51 -51.09 12.06 -37.70
N ARG A 52 -50.36 12.59 -36.70
CA ARG A 52 -49.15 13.40 -36.93
C ARG A 52 -48.04 13.34 -35.84
N GLY A 53 -47.95 12.30 -35.02
CA GLY A 53 -47.11 12.30 -33.81
C GLY A 53 -45.91 11.35 -33.79
N LEU A 54 -45.22 11.12 -34.89
CA LEU A 54 -43.98 10.27 -34.91
C LEU A 54 -42.73 10.95 -34.34
N SER A 55 -42.77 12.26 -34.06
CA SER A 55 -41.58 13.03 -33.64
C SER A 55 -41.30 12.93 -32.13
N ALA A 56 -42.32 13.01 -31.26
CA ALA A 56 -42.16 12.92 -29.83
C ALA A 56 -41.69 11.52 -29.34
N GLY A 57 -42.20 10.47 -29.96
CA GLY A 57 -41.79 9.08 -29.71
C GLY A 57 -40.34 8.80 -30.10
N LYS A 58 -39.86 9.37 -31.18
CA LYS A 58 -38.47 9.22 -31.62
C LYS A 58 -37.48 9.93 -30.71
N ALA A 59 -37.79 11.11 -30.20
CA ALA A 59 -36.96 11.81 -29.21
C ALA A 59 -36.83 11.05 -27.90
N GLN A 60 -37.93 10.51 -27.38
CA GLN A 60 -37.94 9.71 -26.17
C GLN A 60 -37.17 8.38 -26.33
N LEU A 61 -37.32 7.71 -27.47
CA LEU A 61 -36.56 6.50 -27.82
C LEU A 61 -35.05 6.79 -27.90
N ARG A 62 -34.64 7.91 -28.53
CA ARG A 62 -33.24 8.32 -28.62
C ARG A 62 -32.67 8.62 -27.21
N MET A 63 -33.40 9.35 -26.36
CA MET A 63 -32.97 9.63 -24.99
C MET A 63 -32.78 8.34 -24.18
N ARG A 64 -33.71 7.39 -24.25
CA ARG A 64 -33.57 6.09 -23.60
C ARG A 64 -32.35 5.30 -24.14
N ALA A 65 -32.16 5.27 -25.45
CA ALA A 65 -31.03 4.62 -26.07
C ALA A 65 -29.70 5.25 -25.63
N THR A 66 -29.61 6.59 -25.59
CA THR A 66 -28.41 7.28 -25.11
C THR A 66 -28.10 6.97 -23.65
N LEU A 67 -29.13 6.95 -22.79
CA LEU A 67 -28.94 6.58 -21.37
C LEU A 67 -28.46 5.13 -21.22
N LEU A 68 -29.06 4.19 -21.96
CA LEU A 68 -28.63 2.79 -21.94
C LEU A 68 -27.19 2.62 -22.43
N VAL A 69 -26.83 3.27 -23.54
CA VAL A 69 -25.47 3.24 -24.07
C VAL A 69 -24.49 3.85 -23.07
N GLY A 70 -24.83 5.01 -22.48
CA GLY A 70 -24.00 5.66 -21.46
C GLY A 70 -23.81 4.78 -20.23
N GLN A 71 -24.88 4.17 -19.72
CA GLN A 71 -24.83 3.25 -18.57
C GLN A 71 -23.98 2.02 -18.89
N THR A 72 -24.17 1.40 -20.06
CA THR A 72 -23.40 0.22 -20.46
C THR A 72 -21.93 0.58 -20.61
N ALA A 73 -21.60 1.71 -21.25
CA ALA A 73 -20.22 2.17 -21.41
C ALA A 73 -19.54 2.41 -20.05
N LEU A 74 -20.25 3.10 -19.12
CA LEU A 74 -19.72 3.35 -17.79
C LEU A 74 -19.51 2.06 -17.00
N THR A 75 -20.49 1.14 -17.04
CA THR A 75 -20.40 -0.17 -16.38
C THR A 75 -19.21 -0.97 -16.91
N THR A 76 -19.02 -0.99 -18.22
CA THR A 76 -17.88 -1.68 -18.86
C THR A 76 -16.56 -1.06 -18.45
N LEU A 77 -16.46 0.27 -18.41
CA LEU A 77 -15.25 0.98 -17.95
C LEU A 77 -14.91 0.64 -16.50
N LEU A 78 -15.92 0.68 -15.62
CA LEU A 78 -15.73 0.35 -14.20
C LEU A 78 -15.34 -1.11 -14.00
N LEU A 79 -15.95 -2.03 -14.73
CA LEU A 79 -15.62 -3.46 -14.68
C LEU A 79 -14.18 -3.71 -15.13
N PHE A 80 -13.77 -3.06 -16.23
CA PHE A 80 -12.40 -3.13 -16.72
C PHE A 80 -11.39 -2.57 -15.72
N GLY A 81 -11.68 -1.40 -15.14
CA GLY A 81 -10.87 -0.80 -14.07
C GLY A 81 -10.75 -1.69 -12.84
N ALA A 82 -11.87 -2.26 -12.39
CA ALA A 82 -11.88 -3.20 -11.27
C ALA A 82 -11.06 -4.47 -11.58
N GLY A 83 -11.16 -4.99 -12.79
CA GLY A 83 -10.37 -6.14 -13.25
C GLY A 83 -8.86 -5.86 -13.23
N LEU A 84 -8.44 -4.69 -13.70
CA LEU A 84 -7.03 -4.27 -13.65
C LEU A 84 -6.52 -4.11 -12.22
N LEU A 85 -7.30 -3.47 -11.35
CA LEU A 85 -6.95 -3.32 -9.93
C LEU A 85 -6.81 -4.67 -9.24
N THR A 86 -7.75 -5.57 -9.46
CA THR A 86 -7.71 -6.93 -8.92
C THR A 86 -6.48 -7.68 -9.41
N ARG A 87 -6.17 -7.61 -10.70
CA ARG A 87 -4.97 -8.23 -11.26
C ARG A 87 -3.69 -7.68 -10.64
N ASN A 88 -3.57 -6.36 -10.53
CA ASN A 88 -2.41 -5.71 -9.90
C ASN A 88 -2.27 -6.11 -8.44
N PHE A 89 -3.38 -6.16 -7.70
CA PHE A 89 -3.40 -6.60 -6.30
C PHE A 89 -2.92 -8.04 -6.16
N VAL A 90 -3.47 -8.97 -6.95
CA VAL A 90 -3.03 -10.38 -6.94
C VAL A 90 -1.56 -10.52 -7.31
N SER A 91 -1.10 -9.77 -8.33
CA SER A 91 0.31 -9.75 -8.72
C SER A 91 1.22 -9.26 -7.59
N LEU A 92 0.82 -8.19 -6.90
CA LEU A 92 1.58 -7.65 -5.76
C LEU A 92 1.63 -8.64 -4.59
N MET A 93 0.51 -9.33 -4.31
CA MET A 93 0.44 -10.35 -3.25
C MET A 93 1.23 -11.62 -3.58
N SER A 94 1.53 -11.87 -4.85
CA SER A 94 2.32 -13.02 -5.29
C SER A 94 3.83 -12.77 -5.32
N VAL A 95 4.27 -11.53 -5.07
CA VAL A 95 5.70 -11.21 -4.98
C VAL A 95 6.27 -11.84 -3.70
N ASP A 96 7.33 -12.62 -3.86
CA ASP A 96 8.11 -13.14 -2.72
C ASP A 96 8.82 -11.95 -2.04
N PRO A 97 8.50 -11.64 -0.78
CA PRO A 97 9.15 -10.54 -0.06
C PRO A 97 10.60 -10.83 0.32
N GLY A 98 11.09 -12.04 0.07
CA GLY A 98 12.46 -12.46 0.40
C GLY A 98 12.69 -12.80 1.88
N PHE A 99 11.63 -12.83 2.70
CA PHE A 99 11.70 -13.26 4.10
C PHE A 99 10.48 -14.11 4.47
N ASP A 100 10.63 -14.99 5.45
CA ASP A 100 9.54 -15.84 5.94
C ASP A 100 9.09 -15.38 7.33
N GLY A 101 7.95 -14.73 7.37
CA GLY A 101 7.30 -14.29 8.61
C GLY A 101 6.29 -15.29 9.19
N SER A 102 6.07 -16.44 8.55
CA SER A 102 4.99 -17.37 8.93
C SER A 102 5.19 -18.00 10.31
N SER A 103 6.43 -18.19 10.72
CA SER A 103 6.83 -18.75 12.03
C SER A 103 7.57 -17.74 12.93
N ALA A 104 7.68 -16.48 12.50
CA ALA A 104 8.40 -15.45 13.24
C ALA A 104 7.49 -14.71 14.23
N MET A 105 8.00 -14.47 15.43
CA MET A 105 7.40 -13.59 16.41
C MET A 105 8.11 -12.24 16.38
N ARG A 106 7.34 -11.16 16.33
CA ARG A 106 7.85 -9.79 16.43
C ARG A 106 7.69 -9.28 17.86
N VAL A 107 8.77 -8.74 18.41
CA VAL A 107 8.77 -7.98 19.66
C VAL A 107 9.26 -6.58 19.34
N GLU A 108 8.47 -5.57 19.65
CA GLU A 108 8.85 -4.17 19.46
C GLU A 108 9.37 -3.59 20.78
N LEU A 109 10.61 -3.09 20.74
CA LEU A 109 11.24 -2.45 21.87
C LEU A 109 11.32 -0.95 21.63
N ILE A 110 10.58 -0.19 22.41
CA ILE A 110 10.59 1.26 22.34
C ILE A 110 11.78 1.77 23.13
N ARG A 111 12.65 2.52 22.47
CA ARG A 111 13.84 3.13 23.07
C ARG A 111 13.76 4.66 23.03
N PRO A 112 13.99 5.34 24.13
CA PRO A 112 14.27 6.77 24.10
C PRO A 112 15.53 7.06 23.28
N TRP A 113 15.45 8.04 22.39
CA TRP A 113 16.61 8.47 21.64
C TRP A 113 17.63 9.12 22.58
N SER A 114 18.90 8.74 22.47
CA SER A 114 20.01 9.38 23.18
C SER A 114 21.20 9.56 22.24
N GLN A 115 21.80 10.73 22.27
CA GLN A 115 23.05 11.02 21.57
C GLN A 115 24.29 10.68 22.45
N ASP A 116 24.10 10.34 23.70
CA ASP A 116 25.18 9.94 24.59
C ASP A 116 25.71 8.56 24.23
N ALA A 117 26.98 8.48 23.83
CA ALA A 117 27.62 7.25 23.41
C ALA A 117 27.67 6.18 24.54
N ALA A 118 27.78 6.59 25.80
CA ALA A 118 27.77 5.65 26.92
C ALA A 118 26.38 5.03 27.10
N VAL A 119 25.32 5.82 26.97
CA VAL A 119 23.93 5.36 27.04
C VAL A 119 23.62 4.45 25.82
N ALA A 120 24.13 4.80 24.65
CA ALA A 120 23.96 3.99 23.44
C ALA A 120 24.64 2.62 23.60
N ALA A 121 25.87 2.57 24.10
CA ALA A 121 26.62 1.33 24.32
C ALA A 121 25.95 0.43 25.38
N GLU A 122 25.46 1.01 26.47
CA GLU A 122 24.73 0.27 27.50
C GLU A 122 23.42 -0.31 26.93
N THR A 123 22.71 0.48 26.14
CA THR A 123 21.47 0.03 25.49
C THR A 123 21.73 -1.11 24.52
N ALA A 124 22.80 -1.03 23.72
CA ALA A 124 23.20 -2.10 22.81
C ALA A 124 23.48 -3.41 23.54
N ARG A 125 24.21 -3.33 24.67
CA ARG A 125 24.46 -4.53 25.51
C ARG A 125 23.16 -5.14 26.04
N ARG A 126 22.22 -4.32 26.51
CA ARG A 126 20.92 -4.79 26.99
C ARG A 126 20.10 -5.46 25.88
N TYR A 127 20.11 -4.90 24.68
CA TYR A 127 19.43 -5.52 23.55
C TYR A 127 20.08 -6.84 23.15
N GLN A 128 21.41 -6.91 23.14
CA GLN A 128 22.09 -8.18 22.88
C GLN A 128 21.73 -9.24 23.92
N ALA A 129 21.75 -8.89 25.21
CA ALA A 129 21.35 -9.82 26.27
C ALA A 129 19.88 -10.30 26.13
N LEU A 130 18.97 -9.44 25.68
CA LEU A 130 17.59 -9.84 25.38
C LEU A 130 17.51 -10.79 24.19
N ILE A 131 18.26 -10.52 23.12
CA ILE A 131 18.31 -11.40 21.93
C ILE A 131 18.84 -12.77 22.31
N ASP A 132 19.93 -12.82 23.12
CA ASP A 132 20.53 -14.07 23.61
C ASP A 132 19.55 -14.85 24.49
N ALA A 133 18.79 -14.14 25.35
CA ALA A 133 17.76 -14.75 26.17
C ALA A 133 16.62 -15.33 25.31
N PHE A 134 16.17 -14.64 24.27
CA PHE A 134 15.17 -15.17 23.34
C PHE A 134 15.71 -16.36 22.56
N ALA A 135 16.95 -16.32 22.09
CA ALA A 135 17.58 -17.42 21.37
C ALA A 135 17.72 -18.69 22.24
N SER A 136 17.77 -18.54 23.56
CA SER A 136 17.86 -19.67 24.49
C SER A 136 16.53 -20.33 24.84
N LEU A 137 15.39 -19.78 24.38
CA LEU A 137 14.07 -20.33 24.67
C LEU A 137 13.82 -21.61 23.85
N PRO A 138 13.19 -22.62 24.46
CA PRO A 138 12.80 -23.82 23.74
C PRO A 138 11.86 -23.52 22.55
N GLY A 139 12.20 -24.03 21.37
CA GLY A 139 11.42 -23.84 20.16
C GLY A 139 11.76 -22.54 19.38
N VAL A 140 12.78 -21.82 19.81
CA VAL A 140 13.34 -20.69 19.07
C VAL A 140 14.58 -21.13 18.30
N ASP A 141 14.52 -21.15 16.98
CA ASP A 141 15.64 -21.55 16.12
C ASP A 141 16.67 -20.42 15.94
N ALA A 142 16.21 -19.18 15.94
CA ALA A 142 17.05 -17.98 15.83
C ALA A 142 16.35 -16.76 16.42
N ALA A 143 17.12 -15.86 17.00
CA ALA A 143 16.66 -14.55 17.43
C ALA A 143 17.60 -13.47 16.88
N GLY A 144 17.04 -12.39 16.38
CA GLY A 144 17.80 -11.27 15.81
C GLY A 144 17.03 -9.97 15.91
N GLY A 145 17.75 -8.88 15.87
CA GLY A 145 17.18 -7.53 15.96
C GLY A 145 17.48 -6.70 14.73
N VAL A 146 16.58 -5.79 14.43
CA VAL A 146 16.73 -4.79 13.36
C VAL A 146 16.06 -3.49 13.81
N ASN A 147 16.60 -2.36 13.39
CA ASN A 147 16.02 -1.06 13.74
C ASN A 147 14.67 -0.79 13.07
N ALA A 148 14.41 -1.38 11.89
CA ALA A 148 13.13 -1.30 11.20
C ALA A 148 12.92 -2.56 10.37
N LEU A 149 11.75 -3.18 10.51
CA LEU A 149 11.39 -4.37 9.75
C LEU A 149 11.14 -4.02 8.28
N PRO A 150 11.39 -4.94 7.35
CA PRO A 150 10.97 -4.80 5.97
C PRO A 150 9.47 -4.53 5.87
N LEU A 151 9.06 -3.72 4.90
CA LEU A 151 7.67 -3.37 4.61
C LEU A 151 6.93 -2.59 5.72
N THR A 152 7.59 -2.16 6.80
CA THR A 152 6.93 -1.37 7.85
C THR A 152 6.94 0.14 7.60
N GLY A 153 7.57 0.59 6.51
CA GLY A 153 7.64 2.02 6.15
C GLY A 153 8.50 2.89 7.09
N SER A 154 9.05 2.32 8.15
CA SER A 154 9.90 3.02 9.11
C SER A 154 11.34 2.61 8.89
N GLY A 155 12.13 3.46 8.25
CA GLY A 155 13.55 3.22 8.04
C GLY A 155 14.33 4.52 8.04
N ALA A 156 15.60 4.45 8.35
CA ALA A 156 16.52 5.53 8.07
C ALA A 156 16.98 5.37 6.63
N GLY A 157 16.90 6.45 5.87
CA GLY A 157 17.39 6.50 4.51
C GLY A 157 18.30 7.70 4.32
N GLY A 158 19.11 7.64 3.29
CA GLY A 158 20.02 8.72 2.97
C GLY A 158 20.47 8.67 1.53
N THR A 159 21.00 9.79 1.09
CA THR A 159 21.66 9.90 -0.20
C THR A 159 23.04 9.26 -0.09
N PHE A 160 23.40 8.47 -1.07
CA PHE A 160 24.75 7.91 -1.17
C PHE A 160 25.40 8.30 -2.52
N TRP A 161 26.72 8.33 -2.51
CA TRP A 161 27.55 8.58 -3.70
C TRP A 161 28.81 7.70 -3.63
N ASP A 162 29.51 7.61 -4.71
CA ASP A 162 30.70 6.76 -4.87
C ASP A 162 31.97 7.24 -4.15
N GLY A 163 31.86 8.29 -3.36
CA GLY A 163 33.00 8.89 -2.63
C GLY A 163 33.86 9.85 -3.45
N SER A 164 33.52 10.10 -4.71
CA SER A 164 34.23 11.08 -5.56
C SER A 164 33.99 12.53 -5.12
N VAL A 165 32.92 12.76 -4.34
CA VAL A 165 32.55 14.08 -3.81
C VAL A 165 33.02 14.20 -2.38
N THR A 166 33.95 15.11 -2.13
CA THR A 166 34.51 15.39 -0.80
C THR A 166 33.85 16.58 -0.11
N ASP A 167 33.12 17.40 -0.85
CA ASP A 167 32.40 18.58 -0.33
C ASP A 167 30.90 18.38 -0.39
N LEU A 168 30.27 18.29 0.77
CA LEU A 168 28.81 18.14 0.91
C LEU A 168 28.00 19.28 0.27
N ALA A 169 28.61 20.48 0.15
CA ALA A 169 27.94 21.63 -0.49
C ALA A 169 27.82 21.45 -2.01
N SER A 170 28.58 20.56 -2.61
CA SER A 170 28.55 20.27 -4.06
C SER A 170 27.66 19.07 -4.43
N LEU A 171 26.99 18.43 -3.47
CA LEU A 171 26.13 17.26 -3.72
C LEU A 171 24.97 17.53 -4.68
N ASP A 172 24.44 18.75 -4.68
CA ASP A 172 23.34 19.14 -5.58
C ASP A 172 23.75 19.14 -7.06
N ALA A 173 25.05 19.14 -7.34
CA ALA A 173 25.60 19.16 -8.70
C ALA A 173 26.08 17.77 -9.18
N VAL A 174 25.92 16.72 -8.36
CA VAL A 174 26.42 15.39 -8.69
C VAL A 174 25.36 14.59 -9.43
N ASP A 175 25.60 14.34 -10.70
CA ASP A 175 24.84 13.36 -11.47
C ASP A 175 25.13 11.95 -10.92
N GLY A 176 24.08 11.23 -10.51
CA GLY A 176 24.21 9.85 -10.03
C GLY A 176 24.11 9.67 -8.52
N LEU A 177 23.60 10.68 -7.79
CA LEU A 177 23.21 10.48 -6.40
C LEU A 177 22.13 9.41 -6.30
N GLY A 178 22.40 8.35 -5.53
CA GLY A 178 21.44 7.33 -5.20
C GLY A 178 20.77 7.62 -3.86
N TYR A 179 19.55 7.16 -3.70
CA TYR A 179 18.89 7.09 -2.38
C TYR A 179 18.84 5.63 -1.93
N ALA A 180 19.30 5.36 -0.71
CA ALA A 180 19.18 4.05 -0.11
C ALA A 180 18.63 4.13 1.30
N GLU A 181 17.80 3.16 1.64
CA GLU A 181 17.43 2.92 3.03
C GLU A 181 18.44 1.97 3.65
N PHE A 182 18.94 2.32 4.82
CA PHE A 182 19.81 1.44 5.58
C PHE A 182 19.10 0.85 6.79
N ARG A 183 19.49 -0.35 7.13
CA ARG A 183 18.99 -1.08 8.29
C ARG A 183 20.18 -1.49 9.16
N ILE A 184 20.05 -1.24 10.45
CA ILE A 184 21.00 -1.74 11.44
C ILE A 184 20.46 -3.07 11.92
N ALA A 185 21.18 -4.14 11.66
CA ALA A 185 20.76 -5.49 12.00
C ALA A 185 21.82 -6.21 12.81
N THR A 186 21.40 -7.12 13.68
CA THR A 186 22.31 -8.05 14.37
C THR A 186 22.70 -9.20 13.46
N ALA A 187 23.77 -9.93 13.79
CA ALA A 187 24.31 -11.01 12.96
C ALA A 187 23.25 -12.06 12.59
N ASP A 188 22.45 -12.49 13.55
CA ASP A 188 21.45 -13.54 13.35
C ASP A 188 20.11 -13.05 12.76
N TYR A 189 19.98 -11.77 12.46
CA TYR A 189 18.73 -11.20 11.95
C TYR A 189 18.26 -11.87 10.66
N PHE A 190 19.15 -12.09 9.70
CA PHE A 190 18.79 -12.70 8.41
C PHE A 190 18.26 -14.11 8.60
N ARG A 191 18.86 -14.88 9.52
CA ARG A 191 18.40 -16.23 9.87
C ARG A 191 17.05 -16.20 10.60
N ALA A 192 16.90 -15.29 11.56
CA ALA A 192 15.66 -15.11 12.32
C ALA A 192 14.50 -14.64 11.44
N ALA A 193 14.78 -13.88 10.40
CA ALA A 193 13.80 -13.42 9.42
C ALA A 193 13.55 -14.41 8.26
N GLY A 194 14.19 -15.59 8.28
CA GLY A 194 14.08 -16.57 7.20
C GLY A 194 14.60 -16.09 5.85
N MET A 195 15.52 -15.12 5.85
CA MET A 195 16.09 -14.56 4.63
C MET A 195 17.18 -15.48 4.08
N ARG A 196 17.10 -15.78 2.79
CA ARG A 196 18.10 -16.59 2.11
C ARG A 196 19.22 -15.71 1.57
N MET A 197 20.45 -16.00 1.99
CA MET A 197 21.64 -15.39 1.41
C MET A 197 21.86 -15.90 -0.02
N LEU A 198 21.91 -15.02 -1.00
CA LEU A 198 22.13 -15.37 -2.42
C LEU A 198 23.62 -15.33 -2.79
N SER A 199 24.39 -14.41 -2.19
CA SER A 199 25.82 -14.24 -2.44
C SER A 199 26.45 -13.54 -1.25
N GLY A 200 27.76 -13.68 -1.09
CA GLY A 200 28.48 -13.10 0.04
C GLY A 200 28.33 -13.88 1.34
N ARG A 201 28.50 -13.20 2.47
CA ARG A 201 28.33 -13.73 3.82
C ARG A 201 27.42 -12.84 4.65
N GLY A 202 26.77 -13.42 5.64
CA GLY A 202 26.08 -12.63 6.67
C GLY A 202 27.04 -11.96 7.64
N PHE A 203 26.51 -11.11 8.48
CA PHE A 203 27.27 -10.52 9.58
C PHE A 203 27.62 -11.58 10.62
N ASP A 204 28.80 -11.42 11.22
CA ASP A 204 29.26 -12.30 12.28
C ASP A 204 29.94 -11.50 13.43
N ALA A 205 30.47 -12.19 14.42
CA ALA A 205 31.06 -11.56 15.60
C ALA A 205 32.35 -10.73 15.30
N ARG A 206 32.90 -10.80 14.07
CA ARG A 206 34.03 -10.00 13.63
C ARG A 206 33.62 -8.62 13.14
N ASP A 207 32.38 -8.47 12.71
CA ASP A 207 31.81 -7.23 12.19
C ASP A 207 31.45 -6.30 13.35
N ARG A 208 32.45 -5.61 13.87
CA ARG A 208 32.36 -4.67 15.00
C ARG A 208 32.76 -3.29 14.56
N ALA A 209 32.39 -2.28 15.37
CA ALA A 209 32.70 -0.88 15.08
C ALA A 209 34.21 -0.57 14.95
N ASP A 210 35.07 -1.38 15.53
CA ASP A 210 36.52 -1.34 15.49
C ASP A 210 37.13 -2.37 14.52
N GLY A 211 36.28 -3.13 13.80
CA GLY A 211 36.64 -4.11 12.82
C GLY A 211 36.87 -3.53 11.42
N GLU A 212 37.21 -4.41 10.48
CA GLU A 212 37.37 -4.08 9.08
C GLU A 212 35.98 -3.75 8.47
N ASN A 213 35.86 -2.68 7.72
CA ASN A 213 34.63 -2.31 7.03
C ASN A 213 34.25 -3.38 6.01
N VAL A 214 33.03 -3.86 6.05
CA VAL A 214 32.49 -4.93 5.20
C VAL A 214 31.53 -4.36 4.18
#